data_8d70298ec13b98932ecf898092753c60
#
_entry.id   8d70298ec13b98932ecf898092753c60
#
_cell.length_a   1.000
_cell.length_b   1.000
_cell.length_c   1.000
_cell.angle_alpha   90.00
_cell.angle_beta   90.00
_cell.angle_gamma   90.00
#
_symmetry.space_group_name_H-M   'P 1'
#
loop_
_entity.id
_entity.type
_entity.pdbx_description
1 polymer ?
#
loop_
_entity_poly.entity_id
_entity_poly.type
_entity_poly.pdbx_seq_one_letter_code
_entity_poly.pdbx_strand_id
1 'polypeptide(L)'
;MLKFRRKEEKAALSVQTRPEESFRLAGGAPSGPGERRLYRALRESVPIIDAAIGKLRRLLGEFTVSCPQEQAQRELEEFLQSVPVNAMEHGVQAFLGVYFEQLLTYGNAVGEMVLGGGQVAALYNASLDGVELEPKGPLEAAVSVWEGDRKRPCPYPELLLLSALAPEAGSIWGTSLLRGPPFVSEILLTIY
;
A
#
# COMPACT_ATOMS: atom_id res chain seq x y z
N MET A 1 -19.27 25.61 36.90
CA MET A 1 -18.05 24.81 36.63
C MET A 1 -18.39 23.79 35.55
N LEU A 2 -18.19 24.13 34.29
CA LEU A 2 -18.53 23.31 33.13
C LEU A 2 -17.40 22.27 32.92
N LYS A 3 -17.70 20.99 33.17
CA LYS A 3 -16.81 19.88 32.83
C LYS A 3 -16.89 19.64 31.32
N PHE A 4 -15.87 20.11 30.59
CA PHE A 4 -15.65 19.65 29.22
C PHE A 4 -15.24 18.17 29.25
N ARG A 5 -16.12 17.30 28.81
CA ARG A 5 -15.83 15.91 28.54
C ARG A 5 -14.96 15.89 27.26
N ARG A 6 -13.67 15.67 27.41
CA ARG A 6 -12.76 15.40 26.31
C ARG A 6 -13.27 14.13 25.62
N LYS A 7 -13.81 14.31 24.40
CA LYS A 7 -14.17 13.18 23.54
C LYS A 7 -12.87 12.52 23.16
N GLU A 8 -12.63 11.28 23.62
CA GLU A 8 -11.52 10.47 23.12
C GLU A 8 -11.75 10.29 21.62
N GLU A 9 -10.92 10.94 20.82
CA GLU A 9 -10.86 10.67 19.39
C GLU A 9 -10.30 9.25 19.22
N LYS A 10 -11.17 8.34 18.84
CA LYS A 10 -10.76 6.98 18.49
C LYS A 10 -9.97 7.05 17.21
N ALA A 11 -8.85 6.32 17.15
CA ALA A 11 -8.12 6.10 15.91
C ALA A 11 -9.08 5.51 14.87
N ALA A 12 -9.11 6.11 13.69
CA ALA A 12 -10.00 5.69 12.60
C ALA A 12 -9.16 5.11 11.47
N LEU A 13 -9.41 3.84 11.14
CA LEU A 13 -8.91 3.18 9.95
C LEU A 13 -9.97 3.30 8.86
N SER A 14 -9.63 3.93 7.72
CA SER A 14 -10.60 4.18 6.66
C SER A 14 -10.59 3.12 5.55
N VAL A 15 -9.49 2.41 5.40
CA VAL A 15 -9.32 1.40 4.36
C VAL A 15 -9.49 0.00 4.93
N GLN A 16 -10.51 -0.72 4.47
CA GLN A 16 -10.80 -2.09 4.90
C GLN A 16 -10.46 -3.09 3.78
N THR A 17 -9.96 -4.28 4.16
CA THR A 17 -9.72 -5.36 3.23
C THR A 17 -11.04 -5.96 2.74
N ARG A 18 -11.18 -6.09 1.42
CA ARG A 18 -12.33 -6.75 0.81
C ARG A 18 -12.19 -8.27 0.96
N PRO A 19 -13.27 -9.02 1.31
CA PRO A 19 -13.29 -10.48 1.22
C PRO A 19 -13.03 -10.95 -0.21
N GLU A 20 -12.33 -12.06 -0.37
CA GLU A 20 -12.03 -12.64 -1.68
C GLU A 20 -13.30 -12.93 -2.47
N GLU A 21 -13.51 -12.23 -3.56
CA GLU A 21 -14.52 -12.56 -4.56
C GLU A 21 -13.92 -13.32 -5.73
N SER A 22 -14.71 -14.28 -6.19
CA SER A 22 -14.46 -15.17 -7.31
C SER A 22 -14.00 -14.49 -8.60
N PHE A 23 -13.07 -15.14 -9.24
CA PHE A 23 -12.41 -14.87 -10.51
C PHE A 23 -13.37 -14.33 -11.60
N ARG A 24 -13.21 -13.07 -11.98
CA ARG A 24 -13.71 -12.54 -13.25
C ARG A 24 -12.53 -11.97 -14.04
N LEU A 25 -12.17 -12.68 -15.12
CA LEU A 25 -11.39 -12.14 -16.23
C LEU A 25 -12.22 -11.03 -16.88
N ALA A 26 -12.06 -9.80 -16.42
CA ALA A 26 -12.61 -8.63 -17.10
C ALA A 26 -11.43 -7.76 -17.53
N GLY A 27 -11.24 -7.65 -18.85
CA GLY A 27 -10.38 -6.66 -19.44
C GLY A 27 -10.78 -5.28 -18.92
N GLY A 28 -9.84 -4.58 -18.34
CA GLY A 28 -10.08 -3.28 -17.75
C GLY A 28 -8.74 -2.66 -17.35
N ALA A 29 -8.77 -1.58 -16.71
CA ALA A 29 -7.63 -0.74 -16.33
C ALA A 29 -6.35 -1.49 -15.93
N PRO A 30 -5.17 -0.96 -16.24
CA PRO A 30 -3.89 -1.46 -15.73
C PRO A 30 -3.98 -1.60 -14.21
N SER A 31 -3.49 -2.73 -13.67
CA SER A 31 -3.56 -3.05 -12.23
C SER A 31 -4.96 -3.40 -11.67
N GLY A 32 -5.85 -3.94 -12.50
CA GLY A 32 -7.14 -4.45 -12.05
C GLY A 32 -7.04 -5.65 -11.08
N PRO A 33 -8.13 -6.00 -10.36
CA PRO A 33 -8.13 -7.11 -9.39
C PRO A 33 -7.65 -8.45 -9.97
N GLY A 34 -7.96 -8.74 -11.25
CA GLY A 34 -7.52 -9.94 -11.93
C GLY A 34 -6.01 -9.99 -12.14
N GLU A 35 -5.42 -8.88 -12.53
CA GLU A 35 -3.97 -8.76 -12.73
C GLU A 35 -3.23 -8.89 -11.40
N ARG A 36 -3.72 -8.29 -10.32
CA ARG A 36 -3.13 -8.43 -8.98
C ARG A 36 -3.17 -9.87 -8.47
N ARG A 37 -4.27 -10.60 -8.74
CA ARG A 37 -4.35 -12.04 -8.42
C ARG A 37 -3.32 -12.85 -9.20
N LEU A 38 -3.13 -12.55 -10.48
CA LEU A 38 -2.12 -13.19 -11.30
C LEU A 38 -0.71 -12.95 -10.75
N TYR A 39 -0.37 -11.71 -10.40
CA TYR A 39 0.94 -11.40 -9.82
C TYR A 39 1.17 -12.09 -8.48
N ARG A 40 0.14 -12.18 -7.64
CA ARG A 40 0.19 -12.95 -6.40
C ARG A 40 0.44 -14.43 -6.67
N ALA A 41 -0.32 -15.03 -7.57
CA ALA A 41 -0.16 -16.44 -7.95
C ALA A 41 1.23 -16.72 -8.55
N LEU A 42 1.79 -15.80 -9.35
CA LEU A 42 3.15 -15.94 -9.87
C LEU A 42 4.19 -15.95 -8.75
N ARG A 43 4.08 -15.08 -7.75
CA ARG A 43 4.98 -15.08 -6.61
C ARG A 43 4.89 -16.35 -5.79
N GLU A 44 3.68 -16.83 -5.55
CA GLU A 44 3.44 -18.06 -4.78
C GLU A 44 3.90 -19.32 -5.51
N SER A 45 3.74 -19.37 -6.84
CA SER A 45 4.02 -20.55 -7.66
C SER A 45 5.43 -20.61 -8.21
N VAL A 46 6.12 -19.46 -8.33
CA VAL A 46 7.45 -19.36 -8.97
C VAL A 46 8.46 -18.77 -7.98
N PRO A 47 9.19 -19.63 -7.23
CA PRO A 47 10.08 -19.20 -6.14
C PRO A 47 11.14 -18.17 -6.55
N ILE A 48 11.63 -18.22 -7.78
CA ILE A 48 12.64 -17.26 -8.27
C ILE A 48 12.05 -15.83 -8.36
N ILE A 49 10.77 -15.69 -8.68
CA ILE A 49 10.09 -14.40 -8.74
C ILE A 49 9.98 -13.81 -7.33
N ASP A 50 9.51 -14.60 -6.37
CA ASP A 50 9.42 -14.15 -4.99
C ASP A 50 10.78 -13.81 -4.38
N ALA A 51 11.78 -14.63 -4.64
CA ALA A 51 13.16 -14.37 -4.23
C ALA A 51 13.72 -13.08 -4.85
N ALA A 52 13.40 -12.78 -6.11
CA ALA A 52 13.82 -11.53 -6.77
C ALA A 52 13.16 -10.29 -6.13
N ILE A 53 11.84 -10.31 -5.91
CA ILE A 53 11.13 -9.23 -5.21
C ILE A 53 11.69 -9.05 -3.80
N GLY A 54 11.89 -10.13 -3.06
CA GLY A 54 12.49 -10.10 -1.73
C GLY A 54 13.91 -9.55 -1.71
N LYS A 55 14.71 -9.84 -2.75
CA LYS A 55 16.05 -9.27 -2.91
C LYS A 55 15.98 -7.76 -3.18
N LEU A 56 15.11 -7.33 -4.09
CA LEU A 56 14.92 -5.90 -4.38
C LEU A 56 14.48 -5.14 -3.14
N ARG A 57 13.53 -5.69 -2.35
CA ARG A 57 13.13 -5.12 -1.07
C ARG A 57 14.31 -4.92 -0.11
N ARG A 58 15.18 -5.91 0.01
CA ARG A 58 16.39 -5.81 0.86
C ARG A 58 17.40 -4.79 0.34
N LEU A 59 17.49 -4.58 -0.98
CA LEU A 59 18.38 -3.60 -1.58
C LEU A 59 17.94 -2.14 -1.35
N LEU A 60 16.69 -1.90 -0.95
CA LEU A 60 16.27 -0.57 -0.52
C LEU A 60 17.02 -0.09 0.72
N GLY A 61 17.53 -1.06 1.52
CA GLY A 61 18.36 -0.76 2.68
C GLY A 61 17.60 -0.08 3.82
N GLU A 62 18.37 0.52 4.70
CA GLU A 62 17.88 1.33 5.81
C GLU A 62 18.05 2.81 5.48
N PHE A 63 17.24 3.65 6.08
CA PHE A 63 17.38 5.09 5.98
C PHE A 63 17.61 5.69 7.36
N THR A 64 18.28 6.82 7.40
CA THR A 64 18.44 7.60 8.61
C THR A 64 17.84 8.98 8.40
N VAL A 65 17.20 9.50 9.45
CA VAL A 65 16.68 10.87 9.46
C VAL A 65 17.42 11.62 10.55
N SER A 66 17.89 12.83 10.23
CA SER A 66 18.58 13.67 11.19
C SER A 66 17.87 15.00 11.39
N CYS A 67 17.79 15.43 12.63
CA CYS A 67 17.25 16.72 13.03
C CYS A 67 18.32 17.48 13.83
N PRO A 68 18.55 18.79 13.57
CA PRO A 68 19.55 19.57 14.31
C PRO A 68 19.23 19.73 15.80
N GLN A 69 17.97 19.61 16.19
CA GLN A 69 17.51 19.75 17.56
C GLN A 69 17.51 18.40 18.27
N GLU A 70 18.31 18.22 19.29
CA GLU A 70 18.51 16.94 20.00
C GLU A 70 17.21 16.31 20.54
N GLN A 71 16.30 17.13 21.08
CA GLN A 71 15.03 16.61 21.59
C GLN A 71 14.16 16.06 20.47
N ALA A 72 14.03 16.80 19.37
CA ALA A 72 13.27 16.36 18.20
C ALA A 72 13.91 15.13 17.53
N GLN A 73 15.25 15.03 17.54
CA GLN A 73 15.95 13.84 17.04
C GLN A 73 15.57 12.59 17.83
N ARG A 74 15.56 12.68 19.17
CA ARG A 74 15.17 11.54 20.03
C ARG A 74 13.72 11.12 19.82
N GLU A 75 12.80 12.09 19.79
CA GLU A 75 11.37 11.82 19.55
C GLU A 75 11.13 11.21 18.16
N LEU A 76 11.88 11.68 17.15
CA LEU A 76 11.83 11.13 15.80
C LEU A 76 12.35 9.69 15.74
N GLU A 77 13.50 9.40 16.36
CA GLU A 77 14.07 8.05 16.42
C GLU A 77 13.13 7.08 17.15
N GLU A 78 12.53 7.50 18.26
CA GLU A 78 11.52 6.71 18.96
C GLU A 78 10.33 6.42 18.09
N PHE A 79 9.78 7.43 17.39
CA PHE A 79 8.68 7.26 16.44
C PHE A 79 9.05 6.29 15.31
N LEU A 80 10.22 6.49 14.69
CA LEU A 80 10.66 5.65 13.56
C LEU A 80 10.78 4.17 13.93
N GLN A 81 11.12 3.87 15.19
CA GLN A 81 11.29 2.51 15.68
C GLN A 81 10.01 1.90 16.26
N SER A 82 9.14 2.71 16.88
CA SER A 82 8.04 2.22 17.70
C SER A 82 6.66 2.33 17.08
N VAL A 83 6.47 3.14 16.02
CA VAL A 83 5.15 3.33 15.41
C VAL A 83 4.52 1.99 15.02
N PRO A 84 3.30 1.67 15.48
CA PRO A 84 2.62 0.43 15.12
C PRO A 84 2.35 0.35 13.61
N VAL A 85 2.57 -0.82 13.01
CA VAL A 85 2.30 -1.09 11.59
C VAL A 85 1.20 -2.13 11.44
N ASN A 86 1.27 -3.17 12.26
CA ASN A 86 0.25 -4.20 12.38
C ASN A 86 0.31 -4.81 13.80
N ALA A 87 -0.45 -5.89 14.04
CA ALA A 87 -0.51 -6.53 15.35
C ALA A 87 0.83 -7.13 15.83
N MET A 88 1.79 -7.34 14.92
CA MET A 88 3.04 -8.06 15.20
C MET A 88 4.28 -7.19 14.95
N GLU A 89 4.18 -6.12 14.17
CA GLU A 89 5.32 -5.34 13.69
C GLU A 89 5.18 -3.86 14.02
N HIS A 90 6.32 -3.24 14.29
CA HIS A 90 6.46 -1.82 14.59
C HIS A 90 7.59 -1.22 13.77
N GLY A 91 7.57 0.09 13.66
CA GLY A 91 8.60 0.90 13.02
C GLY A 91 8.35 1.17 11.54
N VAL A 92 8.79 2.35 11.13
CA VAL A 92 8.63 2.84 9.74
C VAL A 92 9.32 1.92 8.75
N GLN A 93 10.44 1.27 9.13
CA GLN A 93 11.14 0.33 8.25
C GLN A 93 10.27 -0.90 7.91
N ALA A 94 9.51 -1.43 8.89
CA ALA A 94 8.56 -2.52 8.64
C ALA A 94 7.44 -2.09 7.70
N PHE A 95 6.87 -0.89 7.92
CA PHE A 95 5.88 -0.31 7.01
C PHE A 95 6.42 -0.18 5.58
N LEU A 96 7.60 0.42 5.41
CA LEU A 96 8.22 0.62 4.10
C LEU A 96 8.53 -0.71 3.42
N GLY A 97 8.95 -1.73 4.16
CA GLY A 97 9.20 -3.07 3.61
C GLY A 97 8.00 -3.65 2.88
N VAL A 98 6.81 -3.60 3.49
CA VAL A 98 5.56 -4.07 2.89
C VAL A 98 5.08 -3.12 1.79
N TYR A 99 5.20 -1.81 2.00
CA TYR A 99 4.81 -0.79 1.04
C TYR A 99 5.57 -0.92 -0.28
N PHE A 100 6.89 -1.07 -0.23
CA PHE A 100 7.73 -1.28 -1.42
C PHE A 100 7.48 -2.63 -2.08
N GLU A 101 7.24 -3.67 -1.29
CA GLU A 101 6.88 -4.98 -1.85
C GLU A 101 5.58 -4.91 -2.66
N GLN A 102 4.58 -4.19 -2.16
CA GLN A 102 3.35 -3.88 -2.88
C GLN A 102 3.63 -3.11 -4.18
N LEU A 103 4.46 -2.06 -4.08
CA LEU A 103 4.83 -1.22 -5.21
C LEU A 103 5.55 -2.01 -6.32
N LEU A 104 6.53 -2.85 -5.96
CA LEU A 104 7.27 -3.68 -6.90
C LEU A 104 6.37 -4.75 -7.55
N THR A 105 5.50 -5.37 -6.76
CA THR A 105 4.64 -6.48 -7.20
C THR A 105 3.49 -6.00 -8.08
N TYR A 106 2.84 -4.91 -7.69
CA TYR A 106 1.58 -4.47 -8.34
C TYR A 106 1.71 -3.19 -9.16
N GLY A 107 2.87 -2.52 -9.07
CA GLY A 107 3.07 -1.22 -9.70
C GLY A 107 2.49 -0.05 -8.90
N ASN A 108 1.61 -0.32 -7.95
CA ASN A 108 1.05 0.67 -7.04
C ASN A 108 1.16 0.19 -5.60
N ALA A 109 1.22 1.13 -4.67
CA ALA A 109 1.15 0.83 -3.24
C ALA A 109 0.21 1.81 -2.55
N VAL A 110 -0.43 1.34 -1.48
CA VAL A 110 -1.28 2.14 -0.62
C VAL A 110 -0.95 1.89 0.84
N GLY A 111 -0.72 2.97 1.55
CA GLY A 111 -0.60 3.01 3.00
C GLY A 111 -1.55 4.04 3.57
N GLU A 112 -1.78 3.99 4.86
CA GLU A 112 -2.63 4.92 5.59
C GLU A 112 -1.93 5.39 6.87
N MET A 113 -1.96 6.68 7.13
CA MET A 113 -1.62 7.26 8.42
C MET A 113 -2.85 7.24 9.31
N VAL A 114 -2.81 6.44 10.36
CA VAL A 114 -3.89 6.39 11.36
C VAL A 114 -3.62 7.43 12.42
N LEU A 115 -4.57 8.35 12.62
CA LEU A 115 -4.45 9.40 13.61
C LEU A 115 -5.17 9.02 14.91
N GLY A 116 -4.55 9.36 16.04
CA GLY A 116 -5.14 9.22 17.36
C GLY A 116 -4.64 10.34 18.27
N GLY A 117 -5.57 11.07 18.92
CA GLY A 117 -5.21 12.17 19.81
C GLY A 117 -4.45 13.31 19.15
N GLY A 118 -4.61 13.52 17.84
CA GLY A 118 -3.93 14.57 17.07
C GLY A 118 -2.49 14.23 16.64
N GLN A 119 -2.09 12.96 16.81
CA GLN A 119 -0.77 12.45 16.41
C GLN A 119 -0.91 11.21 15.52
N VAL A 120 0.15 10.83 14.83
CA VAL A 120 0.19 9.55 14.09
C VAL A 120 0.24 8.41 15.11
N ALA A 121 -0.85 7.65 15.18
CA ALA A 121 -1.00 6.51 16.09
C ALA A 121 -0.50 5.19 15.46
N ALA A 122 -0.57 5.06 14.13
CA ALA A 122 -0.07 3.91 13.39
C ALA A 122 0.19 4.25 11.92
N LEU A 123 1.00 3.44 11.25
CA LEU A 123 1.15 3.41 9.80
C LEU A 123 0.61 2.06 9.32
N TYR A 124 -0.41 2.05 8.50
CA TYR A 124 -1.07 0.84 8.06
C TYR A 124 -0.83 0.58 6.58
N ASN A 125 -0.41 -0.64 6.22
CA ASN A 125 -0.32 -1.07 4.83
C ASN A 125 -1.69 -1.60 4.39
N ALA A 126 -2.40 -0.82 3.60
CA ALA A 126 -3.71 -1.20 3.10
C ALA A 126 -3.60 -2.12 1.87
N SER A 127 -4.64 -2.92 1.64
CA SER A 127 -4.73 -3.73 0.43
C SER A 127 -5.22 -2.88 -0.74
N LEU A 128 -4.55 -3.00 -1.89
CA LEU A 128 -5.02 -2.41 -3.14
C LEU A 128 -6.41 -2.92 -3.57
N ASP A 129 -6.85 -4.07 -3.07
CA ASP A 129 -8.18 -4.60 -3.36
C ASP A 129 -9.30 -3.86 -2.61
N GLY A 130 -8.93 -3.15 -1.52
CA GLY A 130 -9.84 -2.31 -0.75
C GLY A 130 -9.94 -0.86 -1.25
N VAL A 131 -9.09 -0.47 -2.22
CA VAL A 131 -8.99 0.91 -2.70
C VAL A 131 -9.18 0.96 -4.21
N GLU A 132 -9.95 1.93 -4.67
CA GLU A 132 -10.13 2.21 -6.09
C GLU A 132 -9.74 3.65 -6.39
N LEU A 133 -8.86 3.82 -7.37
CA LEU A 133 -8.37 5.11 -7.83
C LEU A 133 -9.04 5.45 -9.17
N GLU A 134 -9.57 6.64 -9.29
CA GLU A 134 -10.15 7.17 -10.53
C GLU A 134 -9.50 8.51 -10.87
N PRO A 135 -8.92 8.67 -12.08
CA PRO A 135 -8.39 9.96 -12.49
C PRO A 135 -9.53 10.96 -12.67
N LYS A 136 -9.45 12.11 -12.01
CA LYS A 136 -10.40 13.24 -12.17
C LYS A 136 -9.84 14.36 -13.03
N GLY A 137 -8.53 14.38 -13.23
CA GLY A 137 -7.85 15.40 -14.01
C GLY A 137 -6.35 15.07 -14.11
N PRO A 138 -5.57 15.94 -14.76
CA PRO A 138 -4.14 15.69 -14.98
C PRO A 138 -3.32 15.59 -13.68
N LEU A 139 -3.81 16.19 -12.60
CA LEU A 139 -3.10 16.28 -11.31
C LEU A 139 -3.97 15.79 -10.14
N GLU A 140 -5.14 15.20 -10.42
CA GLU A 140 -6.11 14.83 -9.40
C GLU A 140 -6.64 13.43 -9.60
N ALA A 141 -6.67 12.65 -8.51
CA ALA A 141 -7.29 11.33 -8.47
C ALA A 141 -8.34 11.27 -7.35
N ALA A 142 -9.50 10.71 -7.64
CA ALA A 142 -10.45 10.35 -6.61
C ALA A 142 -10.08 9.00 -6.03
N VAL A 143 -10.21 8.90 -4.72
CA VAL A 143 -10.00 7.67 -3.97
C VAL A 143 -11.33 7.19 -3.41
N SER A 144 -11.68 5.96 -3.70
CA SER A 144 -12.83 5.28 -3.11
C SER A 144 -12.37 4.05 -2.36
N VAL A 145 -13.08 3.71 -1.29
CA VAL A 145 -12.82 2.54 -0.46
C VAL A 145 -14.03 1.59 -0.50
N TRP A 146 -13.75 0.31 -0.34
CA TRP A 146 -14.78 -0.71 -0.29
C TRP A 146 -15.07 -1.10 1.16
N GLU A 147 -16.32 -0.95 1.59
CA GLU A 147 -16.86 -1.49 2.85
C GLU A 147 -17.79 -2.67 2.52
N GLY A 148 -17.28 -3.89 2.60
CA GLY A 148 -18.00 -5.05 2.07
C GLY A 148 -18.24 -4.86 0.57
N ASP A 149 -19.51 -4.89 0.15
CA ASP A 149 -19.92 -4.76 -1.26
C ASP A 149 -20.23 -3.30 -1.67
N ARG A 150 -20.02 -2.34 -0.79
CA ARG A 150 -20.33 -0.93 -1.07
C ARG A 150 -19.07 -0.11 -1.30
N LYS A 151 -19.05 0.57 -2.44
CA LYS A 151 -18.04 1.57 -2.76
C LYS A 151 -18.44 2.90 -2.14
N ARG A 152 -17.53 3.54 -1.43
CA ARG A 152 -17.68 4.89 -0.86
C ARG A 152 -16.48 5.76 -1.19
N PRO A 153 -16.64 7.07 -1.33
CA PRO A 153 -15.52 7.98 -1.34
C PRO A 153 -14.68 7.80 -0.06
N CYS A 154 -13.35 7.83 -0.19
CA CYS A 154 -12.47 7.79 0.97
C CYS A 154 -12.77 9.03 1.85
N PRO A 155 -13.05 8.85 3.15
CA PRO A 155 -13.38 9.98 4.03
C PRO A 155 -12.17 10.89 4.32
N TYR A 156 -10.96 10.34 4.26
CA TYR A 156 -9.70 11.04 4.58
C TYR A 156 -8.62 10.70 3.56
N PRO A 157 -8.78 11.13 2.29
CA PRO A 157 -7.81 10.82 1.23
C PRO A 157 -6.42 11.41 1.50
N GLU A 158 -6.34 12.50 2.28
CA GLU A 158 -5.10 13.15 2.70
C GLU A 158 -4.25 12.31 3.67
N LEU A 159 -4.83 11.30 4.31
CA LEU A 159 -4.10 10.36 5.17
C LEU A 159 -3.59 9.14 4.41
N LEU A 160 -3.94 9.01 3.14
CA LEU A 160 -3.46 7.91 2.31
C LEU A 160 -2.12 8.25 1.68
N LEU A 161 -1.20 7.31 1.78
CA LEU A 161 0.08 7.29 1.10
C LEU A 161 -0.11 6.46 -0.18
N LEU A 162 -0.13 7.13 -1.32
CA LEU A 162 -0.33 6.49 -2.62
C LEU A 162 0.92 6.66 -3.47
N SER A 163 1.41 5.58 -4.05
CA SER A 163 2.56 5.61 -4.97
C SER A 163 2.31 4.75 -6.19
N ALA A 164 2.93 5.17 -7.29
CA ALA A 164 2.94 4.45 -8.56
C ALA A 164 4.40 4.26 -9.03
N LEU A 165 4.75 3.05 -9.42
CA LEU A 165 6.09 2.71 -9.93
C LEU A 165 6.15 3.00 -11.42
N ALA A 166 7.05 3.89 -11.84
CA ALA A 166 7.27 4.25 -13.25
C ALA A 166 5.96 4.44 -14.04
N PRO A 167 5.03 5.32 -13.58
CA PRO A 167 3.81 5.56 -14.31
C PRO A 167 4.08 6.17 -15.69
N GLU A 168 3.26 5.83 -16.68
CA GLU A 168 3.28 6.54 -17.96
C GLU A 168 2.81 8.00 -17.76
N ALA A 169 3.23 8.89 -18.66
CA ALA A 169 2.86 10.30 -18.56
C ALA A 169 1.34 10.48 -18.51
N GLY A 170 0.85 11.18 -17.49
CA GLY A 170 -0.57 11.39 -17.25
C GLY A 170 -1.34 10.22 -16.66
N SER A 171 -0.65 9.10 -16.34
CA SER A 171 -1.25 7.94 -15.67
C SER A 171 -1.08 8.04 -14.16
N ILE A 172 -2.13 7.66 -13.42
CA ILE A 172 -2.07 7.41 -11.99
C ILE A 172 -1.67 5.96 -11.66
N TRP A 173 -1.59 5.11 -12.70
CA TRP A 173 -1.27 3.70 -12.57
C TRP A 173 0.21 3.47 -12.86
N GLY A 174 0.86 2.79 -11.94
CA GLY A 174 2.24 2.36 -12.09
C GLY A 174 2.33 1.03 -12.85
N THR A 175 3.57 0.69 -13.21
CA THR A 175 3.88 -0.53 -13.92
C THR A 175 4.51 -1.56 -12.97
N SER A 176 3.86 -2.71 -12.83
CA SER A 176 4.41 -3.85 -12.08
C SER A 176 5.70 -4.36 -12.71
N LEU A 177 6.68 -4.76 -11.89
CA LEU A 177 7.84 -5.51 -12.38
C LEU A 177 7.46 -6.88 -12.95
N LEU A 178 6.27 -7.39 -12.61
CA LEU A 178 5.74 -8.67 -13.07
C LEU A 178 4.86 -8.56 -14.32
N ARG A 179 4.82 -7.39 -14.98
CA ARG A 179 3.99 -7.19 -16.18
C ARG A 179 4.37 -8.09 -17.35
N GLY A 180 5.67 -8.39 -17.50
CA GLY A 180 6.19 -9.26 -18.58
C GLY A 180 6.11 -10.76 -18.32
N PRO A 181 6.39 -11.27 -17.09
CA PRO A 181 6.44 -12.71 -16.80
C PRO A 181 5.21 -13.54 -17.16
N PRO A 182 3.94 -13.05 -17.08
CA PRO A 182 2.79 -13.87 -17.45
C PRO A 182 2.86 -14.46 -18.85
N PHE A 183 3.29 -13.64 -19.83
CA PHE A 183 3.45 -14.09 -21.21
C PHE A 183 4.58 -15.13 -21.36
N VAL A 184 5.68 -14.93 -20.65
CA VAL A 184 6.81 -15.89 -20.64
C VAL A 184 6.39 -17.21 -19.97
N SER A 185 5.66 -17.13 -18.86
CA SER A 185 5.18 -18.32 -18.13
C SER A 185 4.17 -19.11 -18.95
N GLU A 186 3.28 -18.46 -19.70
CA GLU A 186 2.33 -19.12 -20.60
C GLU A 186 3.04 -19.87 -21.72
N ILE A 187 4.07 -19.26 -22.32
CA ILE A 187 4.91 -19.93 -23.33
C ILE A 187 5.61 -21.14 -22.72
N LEU A 188 6.22 -21.01 -21.54
CA LEU A 188 6.92 -22.13 -20.89
C LEU A 188 5.99 -23.27 -20.54
N LEU A 189 4.76 -22.98 -20.04
CA LEU A 189 3.76 -23.99 -19.73
C LEU A 189 3.17 -24.68 -20.98
N THR A 190 3.28 -24.06 -22.15
CA THR A 190 2.84 -24.62 -23.42
C THR A 190 3.90 -25.54 -24.05
N ILE A 191 5.16 -25.38 -23.66
CA ILE A 191 6.31 -26.16 -24.18
C ILE A 191 6.55 -27.46 -23.37
N TYR A 192 6.05 -27.54 -22.14
CA TYR A 192 6.12 -28.70 -21.26
C TYR A 192 4.78 -29.45 -21.18
#